data_e6a1e991285d0adc25808a9b186d1b7c
#
_entry.id   e6a1e991285d0adc25808a9b186d1b7c
#
_cell.length_a   1.000
_cell.length_b   1.000
_cell.length_c   1.000
_cell.angle_alpha   90.00
_cell.angle_beta   90.00
_cell.angle_gamma   90.00
#
_symmetry.space_group_name_H-M   'P 1'
#
loop_
_entity.id
_entity.type
_entity.pdbx_description
1 polymer ?
#
loop_
_entity_poly.entity_id
_entity_poly.type
_entity_poly.pdbx_seq_one_letter_code
_entity_poly.pdbx_strand_id
1 'polypeptide(L)'
;MTHENLKGRVAVVTGGGGVLCGDFAKALARQGVKVAVLDLNEAAAQKVADEITENGGTAIAVGCNVLEKESMEKAREIVNEKLGTCDILLNGAGGNNPKGTTTKETLEKIDLVEKNDDVKTFFDLDPQGISFVFNLNFLGTLIPTQVFAPDMAKKENTCIVMITSMNAFRPLTKIPAYSAAKAAVKNFTEFMAVHFADVGIRVNSIAPGFFSTNQNKALLWNEDGTPTARTGKILAATPMKRLGEPQELEGSLLFLCDETYSSFITGTTIAVDGGFNAYSGV
;
A
#
# COMPACT_ATOMS: atom_id res chain seq x y z
N MET A 1 -17.97 6.84 13.88
CA MET A 1 -16.85 7.16 14.80
C MET A 1 -16.43 8.58 14.50
N THR A 2 -16.15 9.38 15.53
CA THR A 2 -15.51 10.68 15.38
C THR A 2 -14.03 10.50 15.65
N HIS A 3 -13.18 11.09 14.83
CA HIS A 3 -11.72 10.95 14.92
C HIS A 3 -11.06 12.28 15.33
N GLU A 4 -11.58 12.90 16.38
CA GLU A 4 -11.13 14.22 16.86
C GLU A 4 -9.62 14.25 17.20
N ASN A 5 -9.05 13.13 17.66
CA ASN A 5 -7.64 13.01 17.99
C ASN A 5 -6.71 13.03 16.76
N LEU A 6 -7.26 12.90 15.56
CA LEU A 6 -6.48 13.03 14.34
C LEU A 6 -6.31 14.49 13.89
N LYS A 7 -7.17 15.40 14.37
CA LYS A 7 -7.16 16.79 13.96
C LYS A 7 -5.84 17.50 14.29
N GLY A 8 -5.27 18.15 13.28
CA GLY A 8 -4.02 18.89 13.39
C GLY A 8 -2.74 18.04 13.33
N ARG A 9 -2.84 16.71 13.34
CA ARG A 9 -1.72 15.80 13.16
C ARG A 9 -1.14 15.91 11.76
N VAL A 10 0.10 15.47 11.59
CA VAL A 10 0.82 15.44 10.32
C VAL A 10 0.93 14.00 9.82
N ALA A 11 0.40 13.72 8.65
CA ALA A 11 0.56 12.45 7.97
C ALA A 11 1.49 12.57 6.76
N VAL A 12 2.35 11.58 6.60
CA VAL A 12 3.19 11.38 5.42
C VAL A 12 2.70 10.14 4.70
N VAL A 13 2.34 10.28 3.43
CA VAL A 13 1.78 9.20 2.60
C VAL A 13 2.71 8.97 1.41
N THR A 14 3.44 7.85 1.39
CA THR A 14 4.28 7.48 0.25
C THR A 14 3.47 6.74 -0.82
N GLY A 15 3.80 6.96 -2.10
CA GLY A 15 2.97 6.50 -3.22
C GLY A 15 1.62 7.20 -3.27
N GLY A 16 1.54 8.41 -2.70
CA GLY A 16 0.30 9.15 -2.48
C GLY A 16 -0.36 9.68 -3.74
N GLY A 17 0.36 9.73 -4.88
CA GLY A 17 -0.21 10.01 -6.20
C GLY A 17 -0.99 8.84 -6.80
N GLY A 18 -0.86 7.63 -6.23
CA GLY A 18 -1.63 6.44 -6.61
C GLY A 18 -3.07 6.46 -6.10
N VAL A 19 -3.95 5.65 -6.71
CA VAL A 19 -5.40 5.67 -6.40
C VAL A 19 -5.67 5.38 -4.93
N LEU A 20 -5.23 4.22 -4.41
CA LEU A 20 -5.55 3.84 -3.03
C LEU A 20 -4.90 4.77 -2.00
N CYS A 21 -3.63 5.11 -2.20
CA CYS A 21 -2.92 5.99 -1.27
C CYS A 21 -3.39 7.45 -1.36
N GLY A 22 -3.82 7.90 -2.56
CA GLY A 22 -4.49 9.18 -2.73
C GLY A 22 -5.82 9.25 -1.99
N ASP A 23 -6.61 8.17 -2.02
CA ASP A 23 -7.86 8.11 -1.26
C ASP A 23 -7.60 8.05 0.26
N PHE A 24 -6.57 7.34 0.71
CA PHE A 24 -6.12 7.40 2.11
C PHE A 24 -5.69 8.80 2.53
N ALA A 25 -4.93 9.52 1.70
CA ALA A 25 -4.53 10.89 1.95
C ALA A 25 -5.75 11.82 2.10
N LYS A 26 -6.72 11.69 1.21
CA LYS A 26 -7.99 12.43 1.28
C LYS A 26 -8.83 12.06 2.52
N ALA A 27 -8.87 10.78 2.89
CA ALA A 27 -9.57 10.32 4.08
C ALA A 27 -8.99 10.92 5.37
N LEU A 28 -7.66 10.94 5.51
CA LEU A 28 -6.97 11.59 6.62
C LEU A 28 -7.23 13.11 6.65
N ALA A 29 -7.15 13.76 5.49
CA ALA A 29 -7.41 15.20 5.39
C ALA A 29 -8.84 15.58 5.82
N ARG A 30 -9.86 14.76 5.48
CA ARG A 30 -11.25 14.96 5.96
C ARG A 30 -11.38 14.89 7.47
N GLN A 31 -10.43 14.29 8.19
CA GLN A 31 -10.38 14.30 9.66
C GLN A 31 -9.55 15.46 10.22
N GLY A 32 -9.16 16.42 9.38
CA GLY A 32 -8.35 17.57 9.78
C GLY A 32 -6.86 17.28 9.96
N VAL A 33 -6.36 16.15 9.42
CA VAL A 33 -4.94 15.83 9.35
C VAL A 33 -4.29 16.69 8.26
N LYS A 34 -3.09 17.21 8.52
CA LYS A 34 -2.24 17.85 7.53
C LYS A 34 -1.48 16.76 6.77
N VAL A 35 -1.60 16.71 5.45
CA VAL A 35 -1.09 15.57 4.67
C VAL A 35 0.05 15.98 3.76
N ALA A 36 1.19 15.31 3.89
CA ALA A 36 2.25 15.34 2.89
C ALA A 36 2.05 14.16 1.92
N VAL A 37 1.73 14.47 0.69
CA VAL A 37 1.54 13.49 -0.40
C VAL A 37 2.89 13.32 -1.10
N LEU A 38 3.55 12.19 -0.88
CA LEU A 38 4.86 11.85 -1.43
C LEU A 38 4.72 10.85 -2.58
N ASP A 39 5.30 11.18 -3.74
CA ASP A 39 5.32 10.28 -4.89
C ASP A 39 6.56 10.51 -5.76
N LEU A 40 6.98 9.51 -6.52
CA LEU A 40 8.01 9.66 -7.55
C LEU A 40 7.51 10.57 -8.68
N ASN A 41 6.21 10.48 -8.99
CA ASN A 41 5.51 11.38 -9.92
C ASN A 41 4.91 12.56 -9.14
N GLU A 42 5.68 13.64 -9.02
CA GLU A 42 5.27 14.84 -8.30
C GLU A 42 3.96 15.43 -8.82
N ALA A 43 3.71 15.39 -10.14
CA ALA A 43 2.46 15.90 -10.72
C ALA A 43 1.24 15.09 -10.26
N ALA A 44 1.38 13.77 -10.06
CA ALA A 44 0.32 12.95 -9.49
C ALA A 44 0.09 13.26 -8.00
N ALA A 45 1.17 13.47 -7.24
CA ALA A 45 1.08 13.90 -5.85
C ALA A 45 0.41 15.29 -5.74
N GLN A 46 0.77 16.23 -6.62
CA GLN A 46 0.20 17.58 -6.65
C GLN A 46 -1.31 17.55 -6.89
N LYS A 47 -1.76 16.74 -7.85
CA LYS A 47 -3.20 16.56 -8.10
C LYS A 47 -3.97 16.14 -6.85
N VAL A 48 -3.45 15.21 -6.08
CA VAL A 48 -4.09 14.76 -4.83
C VAL A 48 -4.06 15.84 -3.77
N ALA A 49 -2.95 16.58 -3.65
CA ALA A 49 -2.83 17.71 -2.73
C ALA A 49 -3.79 18.84 -3.07
N ASP A 50 -3.96 19.15 -4.37
CA ASP A 50 -4.92 20.13 -4.85
C ASP A 50 -6.36 19.71 -4.52
N GLU A 51 -6.74 18.46 -4.81
CA GLU A 51 -8.06 17.92 -4.45
C GLU A 51 -8.34 18.04 -2.93
N ILE A 52 -7.33 17.81 -2.08
CA ILE A 52 -7.46 17.97 -0.62
C ILE A 52 -7.68 19.44 -0.25
N THR A 53 -6.90 20.36 -0.81
CA THR A 53 -6.97 21.78 -0.46
C THR A 53 -8.23 22.45 -1.01
N GLU A 54 -8.68 22.09 -2.20
CA GLU A 54 -9.96 22.52 -2.77
C GLU A 54 -11.16 22.13 -1.91
N ASN A 55 -11.05 20.99 -1.18
CA ASN A 55 -12.06 20.53 -0.23
C ASN A 55 -11.82 21.03 1.21
N GLY A 56 -10.99 22.06 1.39
CA GLY A 56 -10.76 22.73 2.67
C GLY A 56 -9.79 22.02 3.63
N GLY A 57 -9.11 20.98 3.17
CA GLY A 57 -8.04 20.32 3.90
C GLY A 57 -6.69 21.02 3.78
N THR A 58 -5.67 20.48 4.43
CA THR A 58 -4.30 20.98 4.35
C THR A 58 -3.42 19.88 3.77
N ALA A 59 -2.82 20.11 2.61
CA ALA A 59 -1.90 19.17 2.00
C ALA A 59 -0.75 19.87 1.25
N ILE A 60 0.37 19.15 1.12
CA ILE A 60 1.48 19.49 0.24
C ILE A 60 1.84 18.29 -0.60
N ALA A 61 2.31 18.52 -1.81
CA ALA A 61 2.95 17.50 -2.65
C ALA A 61 4.47 17.59 -2.52
N VAL A 62 5.13 16.44 -2.52
CA VAL A 62 6.60 16.34 -2.51
C VAL A 62 7.03 15.22 -3.46
N GLY A 63 7.76 15.60 -4.53
CA GLY A 63 8.40 14.65 -5.44
C GLY A 63 9.58 13.99 -4.75
N CYS A 64 9.58 12.66 -4.60
CA CYS A 64 10.70 11.94 -3.99
C CYS A 64 10.76 10.47 -4.41
N ASN A 65 11.97 9.89 -4.33
CA ASN A 65 12.20 8.48 -4.57
C ASN A 65 12.36 7.74 -3.24
N VAL A 66 11.43 6.86 -2.92
CA VAL A 66 11.44 6.04 -1.69
C VAL A 66 12.62 5.06 -1.61
N LEU A 67 13.32 4.81 -2.70
CA LEU A 67 14.51 3.96 -2.76
C LEU A 67 15.83 4.71 -2.51
N GLU A 68 15.77 6.04 -2.38
CA GLU A 68 16.93 6.91 -2.18
C GLU A 68 16.81 7.61 -0.84
N LYS A 69 17.72 7.29 0.09
CA LYS A 69 17.67 7.83 1.44
C LYS A 69 17.79 9.36 1.46
N GLU A 70 18.68 9.91 0.66
CA GLU A 70 18.90 11.36 0.53
C GLU A 70 17.65 12.07 -0.02
N SER A 71 16.92 11.43 -0.94
CA SER A 71 15.66 11.95 -1.46
C SER A 71 14.59 12.00 -0.35
N MET A 72 14.51 10.96 0.46
CA MET A 72 13.58 10.89 1.58
C MET A 72 13.95 11.86 2.72
N GLU A 73 15.23 12.08 2.99
CA GLU A 73 15.71 13.06 3.97
C GLU A 73 15.31 14.48 3.57
N LYS A 74 15.47 14.84 2.29
CA LYS A 74 15.00 16.13 1.75
C LYS A 74 13.48 16.25 1.85
N ALA A 75 12.74 15.19 1.53
CA ALA A 75 11.29 15.18 1.68
C ALA A 75 10.88 15.43 3.14
N ARG A 76 11.56 14.81 4.11
CA ARG A 76 11.32 15.04 5.54
C ARG A 76 11.57 16.50 5.93
N GLU A 77 12.64 17.12 5.45
CA GLU A 77 12.93 18.53 5.71
C GLU A 77 11.79 19.44 5.23
N ILE A 78 11.31 19.22 4.00
CA ILE A 78 10.18 19.97 3.43
C ILE A 78 8.90 19.76 4.25
N VAL A 79 8.62 18.53 4.66
CA VAL A 79 7.45 18.22 5.49
C VAL A 79 7.55 18.91 6.84
N ASN A 80 8.70 18.81 7.51
CA ASN A 80 8.92 19.40 8.82
C ASN A 80 8.78 20.94 8.78
N GLU A 81 9.28 21.57 7.74
CA GLU A 81 9.16 23.02 7.54
C GLU A 81 7.71 23.47 7.31
N LYS A 82 6.98 22.75 6.44
CA LYS A 82 5.67 23.23 5.98
C LYS A 82 4.50 22.75 6.82
N LEU A 83 4.57 21.56 7.38
CA LEU A 83 3.45 20.94 8.11
C LEU A 83 3.78 20.64 9.58
N GLY A 84 5.06 20.45 9.90
CA GLY A 84 5.55 19.95 11.18
C GLY A 84 6.01 18.49 11.10
N THR A 85 6.50 17.96 12.22
CA THR A 85 7.02 16.59 12.31
C THR A 85 5.92 15.54 12.16
N CYS A 86 6.26 14.44 11.52
CA CYS A 86 5.35 13.34 11.21
C CYS A 86 4.75 12.70 12.48
N ASP A 87 3.44 12.50 12.49
CA ASP A 87 2.71 11.72 13.50
C ASP A 87 2.24 10.37 12.95
N ILE A 88 1.90 10.34 11.65
CA ILE A 88 1.33 9.19 10.96
C ILE A 88 2.15 8.96 9.69
N LEU A 89 2.83 7.82 9.60
CA LEU A 89 3.53 7.42 8.38
C LEU A 89 2.75 6.31 7.68
N LEU A 90 2.23 6.57 6.48
CA LEU A 90 1.62 5.58 5.62
C LEU A 90 2.59 5.16 4.52
N ASN A 91 3.14 3.96 4.64
CA ASN A 91 4.02 3.36 3.64
C ASN A 91 3.18 2.63 2.58
N GLY A 92 2.88 3.33 1.48
CA GLY A 92 2.03 2.82 0.43
C GLY A 92 2.72 2.68 -0.94
N ALA A 93 3.94 3.21 -1.09
CA ALA A 93 4.71 3.01 -2.31
C ALA A 93 4.95 1.52 -2.58
N GLY A 94 4.63 1.05 -3.76
CA GLY A 94 4.75 -0.36 -4.12
C GLY A 94 4.18 -0.65 -5.50
N GLY A 95 4.42 -1.85 -5.98
CA GLY A 95 3.93 -2.29 -7.29
C GLY A 95 4.54 -3.60 -7.75
N ASN A 96 4.06 -4.06 -8.89
CA ASN A 96 4.57 -5.25 -9.57
C ASN A 96 5.36 -4.86 -10.83
N ASN A 97 6.05 -5.83 -11.44
CA ASN A 97 6.78 -5.65 -12.68
C ASN A 97 6.49 -6.83 -13.64
N PRO A 98 6.15 -6.56 -14.91
CA PRO A 98 5.91 -7.61 -15.91
C PRO A 98 7.10 -8.55 -16.12
N LYS A 99 8.33 -8.12 -15.89
CA LYS A 99 9.53 -8.97 -15.99
C LYS A 99 9.59 -10.03 -14.89
N GLY A 100 8.94 -9.78 -13.72
CA GLY A 100 8.81 -10.72 -12.63
C GLY A 100 7.48 -11.49 -12.61
N THR A 101 6.77 -11.57 -13.76
CA THR A 101 5.42 -12.13 -13.86
C THR A 101 5.39 -13.24 -14.91
N THR A 102 4.82 -14.41 -14.59
CA THR A 102 4.60 -15.51 -15.56
C THR A 102 3.32 -15.27 -16.37
N THR A 103 3.21 -15.86 -17.55
CA THR A 103 2.00 -15.76 -18.38
C THR A 103 0.93 -16.77 -18.00
N LYS A 104 1.33 -17.97 -17.56
CA LYS A 104 0.43 -19.04 -17.10
C LYS A 104 0.37 -19.12 -15.57
N GLU A 105 -0.73 -19.64 -15.04
CA GLU A 105 -0.93 -19.89 -13.61
C GLU A 105 -0.12 -21.09 -13.13
N THR A 106 -0.03 -22.10 -13.98
CA THR A 106 0.70 -23.35 -13.73
C THR A 106 1.62 -23.64 -14.91
N LEU A 107 2.77 -24.26 -14.62
CA LEU A 107 3.68 -24.76 -15.62
C LEU A 107 3.15 -26.09 -16.17
N GLU A 108 3.13 -26.24 -17.48
CA GLU A 108 2.76 -27.47 -18.17
C GLU A 108 4.00 -28.14 -18.76
N LYS A 109 3.99 -29.49 -18.93
CA LYS A 109 5.14 -30.21 -19.48
C LYS A 109 5.50 -29.76 -20.89
N ILE A 110 4.50 -29.33 -21.67
CA ILE A 110 4.71 -28.83 -23.02
C ILE A 110 5.53 -27.53 -23.03
N ASP A 111 5.39 -26.68 -22.01
CA ASP A 111 6.14 -25.44 -21.89
C ASP A 111 7.66 -25.65 -21.73
N LEU A 112 8.08 -26.87 -21.39
CA LEU A 112 9.49 -27.23 -21.25
C LEU A 112 10.10 -27.76 -22.55
N VAL A 113 9.28 -28.17 -23.50
CA VAL A 113 9.72 -28.82 -24.78
C VAL A 113 9.45 -27.93 -25.99
N GLU A 114 8.34 -27.22 -25.98
CA GLU A 114 7.96 -26.31 -27.08
C GLU A 114 8.20 -24.86 -26.65
N LYS A 115 9.15 -24.21 -27.30
CA LYS A 115 9.41 -22.80 -27.08
C LYS A 115 8.30 -21.96 -27.72
N ASN A 116 7.60 -21.20 -26.90
CA ASN A 116 6.59 -20.24 -27.34
C ASN A 116 6.96 -18.87 -26.78
N ASP A 117 7.26 -17.90 -27.64
CA ASP A 117 7.70 -16.56 -27.23
C ASP A 117 6.62 -15.76 -26.49
N ASP A 118 5.35 -16.15 -26.63
CA ASP A 118 4.24 -15.56 -25.87
C ASP A 118 4.08 -16.16 -24.46
N VAL A 119 4.81 -17.23 -24.14
CA VAL A 119 4.74 -17.91 -22.87
C VAL A 119 6.00 -17.65 -22.05
N LYS A 120 5.87 -16.89 -20.98
CA LYS A 120 6.89 -16.69 -19.96
C LYS A 120 6.63 -17.64 -18.80
N THR A 121 7.55 -18.60 -18.61
CA THR A 121 7.54 -19.55 -17.50
C THR A 121 8.29 -19.00 -16.30
N PHE A 122 8.35 -19.78 -15.21
CA PHE A 122 9.19 -19.46 -14.05
C PHE A 122 10.68 -19.33 -14.42
N PHE A 123 11.15 -20.12 -15.39
CA PHE A 123 12.55 -20.14 -15.82
C PHE A 123 12.96 -18.92 -16.66
N ASP A 124 11.96 -18.18 -17.16
CA ASP A 124 12.16 -16.97 -17.98
C ASP A 124 12.02 -15.68 -17.16
N LEU A 125 11.78 -15.78 -15.84
CA LEU A 125 11.68 -14.60 -14.99
C LEU A 125 13.01 -13.87 -14.90
N ASP A 126 12.98 -12.57 -15.17
CA ASP A 126 14.16 -11.71 -15.11
C ASP A 126 14.53 -11.39 -13.64
N PRO A 127 15.74 -11.78 -13.17
CA PRO A 127 16.19 -11.44 -11.82
C PRO A 127 16.17 -9.94 -11.52
N GLN A 128 16.38 -9.07 -12.50
CA GLN A 128 16.30 -7.61 -12.32
C GLN A 128 14.84 -7.18 -12.08
N GLY A 129 13.89 -7.81 -12.78
CA GLY A 129 12.46 -7.57 -12.53
C GLY A 129 12.04 -8.03 -11.13
N ILE A 130 12.56 -9.16 -10.66
CA ILE A 130 12.36 -9.64 -9.29
C ILE A 130 12.94 -8.64 -8.28
N SER A 131 14.21 -8.24 -8.45
CA SER A 131 14.89 -7.28 -7.57
C SER A 131 14.16 -5.94 -7.53
N PHE A 132 13.68 -5.44 -8.67
CA PHE A 132 12.89 -4.21 -8.72
C PHE A 132 11.65 -4.30 -7.83
N VAL A 133 10.89 -5.41 -7.92
CA VAL A 133 9.67 -5.61 -7.12
C VAL A 133 10.01 -5.67 -5.63
N PHE A 134 11.05 -6.41 -5.24
CA PHE A 134 11.48 -6.47 -3.85
C PHE A 134 11.95 -5.12 -3.33
N ASN A 135 12.79 -4.42 -4.07
CA ASN A 135 13.29 -3.10 -3.68
C ASN A 135 12.13 -2.12 -3.52
N LEU A 136 11.25 -2.00 -4.51
CA LEU A 136 10.15 -1.06 -4.44
C LEU A 136 9.20 -1.34 -3.26
N ASN A 137 8.84 -2.59 -3.01
CA ASN A 137 7.89 -2.91 -1.95
C ASN A 137 8.53 -2.97 -0.57
N PHE A 138 9.74 -3.53 -0.42
CA PHE A 138 10.38 -3.70 0.88
C PHE A 138 11.28 -2.53 1.25
N LEU A 139 12.28 -2.17 0.43
CA LEU A 139 13.14 -1.02 0.70
C LEU A 139 12.36 0.29 0.65
N GLY A 140 11.37 0.40 -0.28
CA GLY A 140 10.45 1.54 -0.34
C GLY A 140 9.52 1.68 0.87
N THR A 141 9.50 0.70 1.76
CA THR A 141 8.85 0.75 3.09
C THR A 141 9.87 1.01 4.19
N LEU A 142 11.03 0.35 4.12
CA LEU A 142 12.09 0.45 5.11
C LEU A 142 12.72 1.85 5.15
N ILE A 143 13.13 2.40 4.01
CA ILE A 143 13.84 3.68 3.93
C ILE A 143 12.99 4.85 4.46
N PRO A 144 11.73 5.04 4.04
CA PRO A 144 10.88 6.07 4.62
C PRO A 144 10.72 5.90 6.14
N THR A 145 10.57 4.66 6.61
CA THR A 145 10.49 4.39 8.05
C THR A 145 11.77 4.82 8.78
N GLN A 146 12.96 4.49 8.25
CA GLN A 146 14.24 4.92 8.83
C GLN A 146 14.37 6.45 8.89
N VAL A 147 13.82 7.16 7.92
CA VAL A 147 13.93 8.61 7.81
C VAL A 147 12.95 9.33 8.74
N PHE A 148 11.71 8.89 8.84
CA PHE A 148 10.67 9.57 9.61
C PHE A 148 10.55 9.09 11.06
N ALA A 149 10.80 7.82 11.36
CA ALA A 149 10.61 7.26 12.69
C ALA A 149 11.46 7.92 13.79
N PRO A 150 12.69 8.43 13.57
CA PRO A 150 13.44 9.13 14.60
C PRO A 150 12.75 10.38 15.16
N ASP A 151 11.99 11.11 14.34
CA ASP A 151 11.20 12.26 14.80
C ASP A 151 9.91 11.80 15.46
N MET A 152 9.27 10.75 14.95
CA MET A 152 8.07 10.14 15.52
C MET A 152 8.34 9.60 16.94
N ALA A 153 9.50 9.00 17.20
CA ALA A 153 9.91 8.48 18.50
C ALA A 153 10.07 9.53 19.60
N LYS A 154 10.07 10.83 19.23
CA LYS A 154 10.11 11.95 20.18
C LYS A 154 8.73 12.49 20.53
N LYS A 155 7.67 11.89 19.98
CA LYS A 155 6.28 12.30 20.13
C LYS A 155 5.46 11.17 20.74
N GLU A 156 4.32 11.51 21.28
CA GLU A 156 3.34 10.53 21.77
C GLU A 156 2.33 10.16 20.69
N ASN A 157 1.75 8.98 20.81
CA ASN A 157 0.64 8.49 19.99
C ASN A 157 0.94 8.42 18.48
N THR A 158 2.17 8.20 18.10
CA THR A 158 2.53 8.07 16.69
C THR A 158 2.24 6.67 16.14
N CYS A 159 1.99 6.57 14.85
CA CYS A 159 1.75 5.28 14.23
C CYS A 159 2.31 5.19 12.80
N ILE A 160 2.70 3.97 12.44
CA ILE A 160 3.09 3.60 11.09
C ILE A 160 2.05 2.59 10.57
N VAL A 161 1.50 2.86 9.39
CA VAL A 161 0.62 1.93 8.68
C VAL A 161 1.29 1.52 7.39
N MET A 162 1.43 0.22 7.19
CA MET A 162 2.05 -0.34 6.00
C MET A 162 0.98 -0.92 5.07
N ILE A 163 1.09 -0.67 3.78
CA ILE A 163 0.20 -1.27 2.79
C ILE A 163 0.82 -2.57 2.29
N THR A 164 0.31 -3.67 2.83
CA THR A 164 0.64 -5.01 2.39
C THR A 164 -0.26 -5.42 1.21
N SER A 165 -0.79 -6.61 1.21
CA SER A 165 -1.77 -7.15 0.27
C SER A 165 -2.33 -8.44 0.86
N MET A 166 -3.49 -8.89 0.43
CA MET A 166 -3.94 -10.26 0.69
C MET A 166 -2.90 -11.31 0.23
N ASN A 167 -2.05 -10.95 -0.76
CA ASN A 167 -0.94 -11.78 -1.23
C ASN A 167 0.11 -12.06 -0.15
N ALA A 168 0.14 -11.28 0.92
CA ALA A 168 1.01 -11.52 2.07
C ALA A 168 0.58 -12.77 2.87
N PHE A 169 -0.68 -13.17 2.78
CA PHE A 169 -1.21 -14.38 3.43
C PHE A 169 -1.22 -15.58 2.49
N ARG A 170 -1.64 -15.37 1.23
CA ARG A 170 -1.73 -16.40 0.19
C ARG A 170 -1.21 -15.86 -1.13
N PRO A 171 -0.17 -16.48 -1.71
CA PRO A 171 0.37 -15.99 -2.98
C PRO A 171 -0.68 -16.16 -4.09
N LEU A 172 -0.81 -15.14 -4.92
CA LEU A 172 -1.52 -15.28 -6.17
C LEU A 172 -0.62 -15.94 -7.22
N THR A 173 -1.25 -16.64 -8.15
CA THR A 173 -0.58 -17.16 -9.34
C THR A 173 0.03 -16.03 -10.17
N LYS A 174 1.03 -16.35 -10.98
CA LYS A 174 1.74 -15.48 -11.93
C LYS A 174 2.68 -14.42 -11.32
N ILE A 175 2.51 -13.98 -10.08
CA ILE A 175 3.25 -12.84 -9.49
C ILE A 175 4.07 -13.24 -8.25
N PRO A 176 5.06 -14.15 -8.38
CA PRO A 176 5.79 -14.67 -7.23
C PRO A 176 6.56 -13.59 -6.48
N ALA A 177 7.22 -12.66 -7.20
CA ALA A 177 7.99 -11.59 -6.59
C ALA A 177 7.14 -10.65 -5.73
N TYR A 178 5.98 -10.23 -6.27
CA TYR A 178 5.09 -9.34 -5.54
C TYR A 178 4.51 -10.00 -4.29
N SER A 179 4.05 -11.24 -4.40
CA SER A 179 3.51 -11.99 -3.26
C SER A 179 4.55 -12.15 -2.15
N ALA A 180 5.78 -12.56 -2.52
CA ALA A 180 6.87 -12.70 -1.56
C ALA A 180 7.28 -11.37 -0.92
N ALA A 181 7.36 -10.28 -1.71
CA ALA A 181 7.68 -8.95 -1.18
C ALA A 181 6.60 -8.45 -0.20
N LYS A 182 5.32 -8.66 -0.49
CA LYS A 182 4.22 -8.28 0.42
C LYS A 182 4.18 -9.16 1.69
N ALA A 183 4.56 -10.43 1.61
CA ALA A 183 4.76 -11.28 2.77
C ALA A 183 5.93 -10.78 3.65
N ALA A 184 7.02 -10.33 3.03
CA ALA A 184 8.14 -9.70 3.73
C ALA A 184 7.71 -8.40 4.45
N VAL A 185 6.90 -7.54 3.82
CA VAL A 185 6.37 -6.33 4.47
C VAL A 185 5.46 -6.68 5.66
N LYS A 186 4.64 -7.73 5.56
CA LYS A 186 3.82 -8.22 6.68
C LYS A 186 4.69 -8.64 7.86
N ASN A 187 5.70 -9.48 7.62
CA ASN A 187 6.63 -9.92 8.67
C ASN A 187 7.40 -8.73 9.26
N PHE A 188 7.82 -7.79 8.41
CA PHE A 188 8.49 -6.56 8.85
C PHE A 188 7.59 -5.67 9.71
N THR A 189 6.28 -5.63 9.46
CA THR A 189 5.30 -4.95 10.32
C THR A 189 5.34 -5.50 11.76
N GLU A 190 5.38 -6.83 11.91
CA GLU A 190 5.43 -7.51 13.20
C GLU A 190 6.75 -7.23 13.92
N PHE A 191 7.88 -7.30 13.20
CA PHE A 191 9.20 -6.94 13.74
C PHE A 191 9.23 -5.49 14.25
N MET A 192 8.76 -4.54 13.42
CA MET A 192 8.78 -3.11 13.77
C MET A 192 7.86 -2.79 14.94
N ALA A 193 6.71 -3.47 15.05
CA ALA A 193 5.80 -3.30 16.16
C ALA A 193 6.45 -3.63 17.51
N VAL A 194 7.25 -4.68 17.56
CA VAL A 194 8.01 -5.05 18.76
C VAL A 194 9.17 -4.09 18.98
N HIS A 195 9.93 -3.79 17.92
CA HIS A 195 11.15 -2.98 18.01
C HIS A 195 10.87 -1.54 18.44
N PHE A 196 9.73 -0.98 18.08
CA PHE A 196 9.35 0.40 18.38
C PHE A 196 8.41 0.54 19.59
N ALA A 197 8.08 -0.54 20.27
CA ALA A 197 7.13 -0.50 21.39
C ALA A 197 7.58 0.46 22.51
N ASP A 198 8.85 0.40 22.91
CA ASP A 198 9.40 1.21 24.01
C ASP A 198 9.49 2.72 23.67
N VAL A 199 9.47 3.07 22.40
CA VAL A 199 9.44 4.48 21.95
C VAL A 199 8.03 4.95 21.56
N GLY A 200 7.01 4.14 21.84
CA GLY A 200 5.60 4.52 21.72
C GLY A 200 5.07 4.60 20.28
N ILE A 201 5.76 4.05 19.29
CA ILE A 201 5.28 4.00 17.90
C ILE A 201 4.53 2.69 17.68
N ARG A 202 3.24 2.75 17.38
CA ARG A 202 2.47 1.58 16.94
C ARG A 202 2.70 1.31 15.45
N VAL A 203 2.88 0.05 15.07
CA VAL A 203 3.11 -0.35 13.67
C VAL A 203 2.12 -1.43 13.28
N ASN A 204 1.27 -1.14 12.31
CA ASN A 204 0.26 -2.06 11.81
C ASN A 204 0.24 -2.04 10.27
N SER A 205 -0.52 -2.94 9.67
CA SER A 205 -0.69 -2.94 8.23
C SER A 205 -2.13 -3.20 7.79
N ILE A 206 -2.43 -2.75 6.58
CA ILE A 206 -3.66 -3.06 5.86
C ILE A 206 -3.29 -3.96 4.68
N ALA A 207 -4.06 -5.02 4.49
CA ALA A 207 -3.92 -5.97 3.38
C ALA A 207 -5.13 -5.87 2.44
N PRO A 208 -5.08 -4.99 1.43
CA PRO A 208 -6.16 -4.88 0.45
C PRO A 208 -6.30 -6.16 -0.38
N GLY A 209 -7.54 -6.53 -0.69
CA GLY A 209 -7.90 -7.50 -1.69
C GLY A 209 -7.95 -6.91 -3.10
N PHE A 210 -8.98 -7.26 -3.85
CA PHE A 210 -9.22 -6.70 -5.17
C PHE A 210 -10.20 -5.54 -5.11
N PHE A 211 -9.74 -4.37 -5.54
CA PHE A 211 -10.51 -3.13 -5.56
C PHE A 211 -10.74 -2.65 -6.98
N SER A 212 -11.94 -2.15 -7.26
CA SER A 212 -12.27 -1.50 -8.51
C SER A 212 -11.74 -0.07 -8.49
N THR A 213 -10.98 0.31 -9.50
CA THR A 213 -10.47 1.68 -9.66
C THR A 213 -10.60 2.10 -11.11
N ASN A 214 -10.65 3.40 -11.37
CA ASN A 214 -10.70 3.90 -12.75
C ASN A 214 -9.48 3.46 -13.59
N GLN A 215 -8.32 3.25 -12.93
CA GLN A 215 -7.09 2.81 -13.60
C GLN A 215 -7.13 1.34 -14.05
N ASN A 216 -7.84 0.48 -13.33
CA ASN A 216 -7.89 -0.95 -13.62
C ASN A 216 -9.19 -1.42 -14.25
N LYS A 217 -10.15 -0.52 -14.48
CA LYS A 217 -11.48 -0.85 -15.00
C LYS A 217 -11.42 -1.66 -16.29
N ALA A 218 -10.59 -1.25 -17.25
CA ALA A 218 -10.43 -1.96 -18.52
C ALA A 218 -9.76 -3.36 -18.38
N LEU A 219 -9.05 -3.62 -17.28
CA LEU A 219 -8.47 -4.94 -16.99
C LEU A 219 -9.48 -5.87 -16.29
N LEU A 220 -10.51 -5.29 -15.69
CA LEU A 220 -11.51 -6.01 -14.90
C LEU A 220 -12.78 -6.28 -15.67
N TRP A 221 -13.17 -5.38 -16.57
CA TRP A 221 -14.46 -5.41 -17.26
C TRP A 221 -14.26 -5.31 -18.78
N ASN A 222 -15.01 -6.11 -19.52
CA ASN A 222 -15.12 -6.03 -20.97
C ASN A 222 -15.94 -4.77 -21.36
N GLU A 223 -15.90 -4.38 -22.63
CA GLU A 223 -16.64 -3.23 -23.15
C GLU A 223 -18.16 -3.36 -22.96
N ASP A 224 -18.67 -4.57 -22.97
CA ASP A 224 -20.10 -4.89 -22.74
C ASP A 224 -20.49 -4.89 -21.24
N GLY A 225 -19.55 -4.55 -20.34
CA GLY A 225 -19.78 -4.55 -18.90
C GLY A 225 -19.72 -5.91 -18.22
N THR A 226 -19.42 -6.98 -18.95
CA THR A 226 -19.20 -8.31 -18.36
C THR A 226 -17.80 -8.40 -17.72
N PRO A 227 -17.61 -9.23 -16.68
CA PRO A 227 -16.29 -9.41 -16.10
C PRO A 227 -15.35 -10.13 -17.08
N THR A 228 -14.09 -9.69 -17.13
CA THR A 228 -13.05 -10.46 -17.82
C THR A 228 -12.89 -11.85 -17.22
N ALA A 229 -12.28 -12.80 -17.93
CA ALA A 229 -12.02 -14.14 -17.41
C ALA A 229 -11.25 -14.11 -16.07
N ARG A 230 -10.31 -13.17 -15.93
CA ARG A 230 -9.58 -12.92 -14.69
C ARG A 230 -10.51 -12.46 -13.57
N THR A 231 -11.37 -11.49 -13.83
CA THR A 231 -12.32 -10.96 -12.85
C THR A 231 -13.33 -12.03 -12.46
N GLY A 232 -13.80 -12.85 -13.40
CA GLY A 232 -14.64 -13.99 -13.08
C GLY A 232 -14.04 -14.95 -12.07
N LYS A 233 -12.75 -15.28 -12.20
CA LYS A 233 -11.99 -16.09 -11.21
C LYS A 233 -11.88 -15.39 -9.84
N ILE A 234 -11.61 -14.07 -9.84
CA ILE A 234 -11.53 -13.26 -8.61
C ILE A 234 -12.88 -13.30 -7.87
N LEU A 235 -13.98 -13.02 -8.59
CA LEU A 235 -15.32 -13.01 -8.01
C LEU A 235 -15.74 -14.40 -7.51
N ALA A 236 -15.39 -15.47 -8.23
CA ALA A 236 -15.65 -16.83 -7.81
C ALA A 236 -14.95 -17.17 -6.48
N ALA A 237 -13.69 -16.68 -6.29
CA ALA A 237 -12.88 -16.89 -5.10
C ALA A 237 -13.17 -15.88 -3.97
N THR A 238 -13.92 -14.81 -4.23
CA THR A 238 -14.28 -13.81 -3.22
C THR A 238 -15.65 -14.14 -2.63
N PRO A 239 -15.79 -14.50 -1.34
CA PRO A 239 -17.08 -14.83 -0.72
C PRO A 239 -18.16 -13.74 -0.87
N MET A 240 -17.78 -12.46 -0.76
CA MET A 240 -18.69 -11.33 -0.94
C MET A 240 -19.12 -11.09 -2.40
N LYS A 241 -18.58 -11.86 -3.38
CA LYS A 241 -18.96 -11.86 -4.81
C LYS A 241 -18.89 -10.51 -5.52
N ARG A 242 -18.07 -9.61 -5.01
CA ARG A 242 -17.79 -8.31 -5.61
C ARG A 242 -16.37 -7.88 -5.39
N LEU A 243 -15.93 -6.87 -6.13
CA LEU A 243 -14.72 -6.13 -5.84
C LEU A 243 -15.00 -5.11 -4.72
N GLY A 244 -13.97 -4.70 -3.99
CA GLY A 244 -14.06 -3.59 -3.05
C GLY A 244 -14.00 -2.25 -3.78
N GLU A 245 -14.57 -1.23 -3.14
CA GLU A 245 -14.41 0.17 -3.52
C GLU A 245 -13.35 0.82 -2.63
N PRO A 246 -12.46 1.70 -3.16
CA PRO A 246 -11.36 2.28 -2.39
C PRO A 246 -11.76 2.88 -1.04
N GLN A 247 -12.96 3.48 -0.96
CA GLN A 247 -13.50 4.07 0.27
C GLN A 247 -13.73 3.04 1.40
N GLU A 248 -13.88 1.75 1.06
CA GLU A 248 -14.07 0.70 2.07
C GLU A 248 -12.77 0.39 2.86
N LEU A 249 -11.62 0.90 2.38
CA LEU A 249 -10.34 0.82 3.09
C LEU A 249 -10.17 1.92 4.14
N GLU A 250 -10.88 3.05 3.99
CA GLU A 250 -10.70 4.25 4.82
C GLU A 250 -10.95 3.97 6.31
N GLY A 251 -12.01 3.21 6.61
CA GLY A 251 -12.36 2.86 7.99
C GLY A 251 -11.23 2.12 8.70
N SER A 252 -10.57 1.20 8.02
CA SER A 252 -9.43 0.46 8.59
C SER A 252 -8.22 1.37 8.84
N LEU A 253 -7.95 2.31 7.94
CA LEU A 253 -6.87 3.29 8.11
C LEU A 253 -7.16 4.19 9.31
N LEU A 254 -8.33 4.82 9.35
CA LEU A 254 -8.70 5.77 10.41
C LEU A 254 -8.71 5.07 11.77
N PHE A 255 -9.22 3.85 11.85
CA PHE A 255 -9.18 3.02 13.05
C PHE A 255 -7.74 2.78 13.54
N LEU A 256 -6.82 2.41 12.65
CA LEU A 256 -5.42 2.15 13.03
C LEU A 256 -4.66 3.44 13.40
N CYS A 257 -5.02 4.58 12.82
CA CYS A 257 -4.37 5.86 13.09
C CYS A 257 -4.83 6.51 14.39
N ASP A 258 -6.08 6.28 14.81
CA ASP A 258 -6.66 6.91 15.99
C ASP A 258 -6.43 6.08 17.27
N GLU A 259 -5.61 6.59 18.16
CA GLU A 259 -5.30 5.92 19.42
C GLU A 259 -6.50 5.70 20.32
N THR A 260 -7.57 6.50 20.21
CA THR A 260 -8.81 6.28 20.97
C THR A 260 -9.34 4.87 20.77
N TYR A 261 -9.16 4.32 19.58
CA TYR A 261 -9.72 3.02 19.21
C TYR A 261 -8.66 1.92 19.08
N SER A 262 -7.38 2.29 18.94
CA SER A 262 -6.31 1.33 18.60
C SER A 262 -5.03 1.49 19.43
N SER A 263 -5.08 2.14 20.60
CA SER A 263 -3.90 2.36 21.44
C SER A 263 -3.21 1.06 21.89
N PHE A 264 -3.93 -0.05 21.99
CA PHE A 264 -3.38 -1.36 22.38
C PHE A 264 -3.24 -2.33 21.18
N ILE A 265 -3.24 -1.77 19.94
CA ILE A 265 -3.12 -2.54 18.70
C ILE A 265 -1.81 -2.19 18.02
N THR A 266 -0.87 -3.14 17.99
CA THR A 266 0.37 -3.06 17.23
C THR A 266 0.75 -4.45 16.71
N GLY A 267 1.42 -4.53 15.56
CA GLY A 267 1.83 -5.78 14.92
C GLY A 267 0.72 -6.51 14.15
N THR A 268 -0.48 -5.92 14.01
CA THR A 268 -1.58 -6.56 13.29
C THR A 268 -1.60 -6.22 11.80
N THR A 269 -2.19 -7.13 11.03
CA THR A 269 -2.51 -6.91 9.62
C THR A 269 -4.01 -7.09 9.43
N ILE A 270 -4.71 -6.02 9.04
CA ILE A 270 -6.15 -6.06 8.76
C ILE A 270 -6.36 -6.40 7.28
N ALA A 271 -6.93 -7.58 7.02
CA ALA A 271 -7.35 -7.94 5.67
C ALA A 271 -8.69 -7.25 5.34
N VAL A 272 -8.73 -6.54 4.20
CA VAL A 272 -9.92 -5.90 3.64
C VAL A 272 -10.08 -6.44 2.22
N ASP A 273 -10.68 -7.62 2.09
CA ASP A 273 -10.61 -8.42 0.86
C ASP A 273 -11.89 -9.18 0.50
N GLY A 274 -13.01 -8.86 1.15
CA GLY A 274 -14.28 -9.54 0.91
C GLY A 274 -14.28 -11.04 1.26
N GLY A 275 -13.35 -11.46 2.13
CA GLY A 275 -13.17 -12.84 2.57
C GLY A 275 -12.28 -13.69 1.66
N PHE A 276 -11.63 -13.09 0.65
CA PHE A 276 -10.78 -13.83 -0.29
C PHE A 276 -9.70 -14.65 0.41
N ASN A 277 -9.00 -14.06 1.37
CA ASN A 277 -7.95 -14.76 2.12
C ASN A 277 -8.49 -15.91 2.99
N ALA A 278 -9.69 -15.76 3.53
CA ALA A 278 -10.30 -16.77 4.41
C ALA A 278 -10.88 -17.97 3.64
N TYR A 279 -11.15 -17.81 2.34
CA TYR A 279 -11.85 -18.81 1.53
C TYR A 279 -10.94 -19.99 1.17
N SER A 280 -11.35 -21.21 1.55
CA SER A 280 -10.60 -22.45 1.27
C SER A 280 -11.05 -23.14 -0.05
N GLY A 281 -12.16 -22.75 -0.63
CA GLY A 281 -12.68 -23.30 -1.89
C GLY A 281 -13.57 -24.53 -1.73
N VAL A 282 -13.94 -24.92 -0.52
CA VAL A 282 -14.83 -26.04 -0.20
C VAL A 282 -15.91 -25.61 0.79
#